data_9dd563e8557c8d817340aa8a8ba22986
#
_entry.id   9dd563e8557c8d817340aa8a8ba22986
#
_cell.length_a   1.000
_cell.length_b   1.000
_cell.length_c   1.000
_cell.angle_alpha   90.00
_cell.angle_beta   90.00
_cell.angle_gamma   90.00
#
_symmetry.space_group_name_H-M   'P 1'
#
loop_
_entity.id
_entity.type
_entity.pdbx_description
1 polymer ?
#
loop_
_entity_poly.entity_id
_entity_poly.type
_entity_poly.pdbx_seq_one_letter_code
_entity_poly.pdbx_strand_id
1 'polypeptide(L)'
;MKIERFTMALLIFIAGSFVLLYSSSNLHGPDLRRRLLCHAVGIDVEKGEFHITAQIFKPSQPGSDTPVDITQTNVEVLDGRGKTIPQAIADCERQRGKKLFLGHLKLICLGRNVDLSKPRDLFGFCLGDKTVCLETDICFCTDSAQELLQTHMTTEMISTENYINLLDYNAKTSRCARCRLIDLLGEKDENYTALVPVLEVESKGENGKEPVVRAEKTAVVQNGKPVRTLDAQRNSEAFLLLKSSVSAVGQAQVSAGPETVMIEKCGLEKSMTIKDGKLCFKCRLKVAADSLGESGGEKAEQIGKRIEEKLQAAFRESYSGDLAQDIFGLEKQLRFDLPRVYLNYKDNIQQYLSKAKADIEVVCMVK
;
A
#
# COMPACT_ATOMS: atom_id res chain seq x y z
N MET A 1 -1.93 13.16 68.96
CA MET A 1 -1.15 13.76 67.82
C MET A 1 -0.59 12.76 66.82
N LYS A 2 0.07 11.65 67.17
CA LYS A 2 0.54 10.63 66.18
C LYS A 2 -0.60 9.80 65.59
N ILE A 3 -1.61 9.44 66.35
CA ILE A 3 -2.78 8.65 65.91
C ILE A 3 -3.63 9.46 64.94
N GLU A 4 -3.87 10.74 65.20
CA GLU A 4 -4.65 11.62 64.34
C GLU A 4 -4.00 11.83 62.96
N ARG A 5 -2.67 11.91 62.92
CA ARG A 5 -1.92 12.00 61.64
C ARG A 5 -2.01 10.72 60.83
N PHE A 6 -2.00 9.57 61.50
CA PHE A 6 -2.12 8.28 60.84
C PHE A 6 -3.53 8.07 60.27
N THR A 7 -4.58 8.43 61.03
CA THR A 7 -5.97 8.33 60.56
C THR A 7 -6.24 9.28 59.39
N MET A 8 -5.68 10.50 59.43
CA MET A 8 -5.80 11.45 58.31
C MET A 8 -5.08 10.94 57.06
N ALA A 9 -3.89 10.37 57.18
CA ALA A 9 -3.17 9.78 56.08
C ALA A 9 -3.92 8.59 55.44
N LEU A 10 -4.53 7.75 56.28
CA LEU A 10 -5.35 6.63 55.84
C LEU A 10 -6.58 7.09 55.09
N LEU A 11 -7.28 8.12 55.59
CA LEU A 11 -8.44 8.71 54.90
C LEU A 11 -8.09 9.31 53.57
N ILE A 12 -6.94 10.01 53.45
CA ILE A 12 -6.43 10.56 52.16
C ILE A 12 -6.10 9.43 51.19
N PHE A 13 -5.48 8.36 51.67
CA PHE A 13 -5.16 7.17 50.84
C PHE A 13 -6.43 6.48 50.32
N ILE A 14 -7.44 6.28 51.20
CA ILE A 14 -8.74 5.71 50.81
C ILE A 14 -9.45 6.60 49.79
N ALA A 15 -9.51 7.92 50.05
CA ALA A 15 -10.10 8.88 49.10
C ALA A 15 -9.39 8.90 47.77
N GLY A 16 -8.05 8.90 47.79
CA GLY A 16 -7.22 8.82 46.56
C GLY A 16 -7.43 7.53 45.77
N SER A 17 -7.51 6.40 46.48
CA SER A 17 -7.83 5.09 45.88
C SER A 17 -9.23 5.08 45.26
N PHE A 18 -10.21 5.70 45.95
CA PHE A 18 -11.58 5.82 45.43
C PHE A 18 -11.65 6.68 44.15
N VAL A 19 -10.91 7.79 44.11
CA VAL A 19 -10.80 8.65 42.93
C VAL A 19 -10.13 7.90 41.76
N LEU A 20 -9.08 7.14 42.06
CA LEU A 20 -8.40 6.30 41.05
C LEU A 20 -9.30 5.20 40.48
N LEU A 21 -10.04 4.49 41.38
CA LEU A 21 -11.01 3.45 41.01
C LEU A 21 -12.17 4.05 40.21
N TYR A 22 -12.68 5.21 40.58
CA TYR A 22 -13.76 5.90 39.90
C TYR A 22 -13.28 6.43 38.51
N SER A 23 -12.08 6.98 38.47
CA SER A 23 -11.46 7.39 37.19
C SER A 23 -11.20 6.20 36.27
N SER A 24 -10.76 5.05 36.80
CA SER A 24 -10.54 3.84 36.01
C SER A 24 -11.86 3.21 35.54
N SER A 25 -12.95 3.33 36.30
CA SER A 25 -14.27 2.84 35.87
C SER A 25 -14.87 3.67 34.73
N ASN A 26 -14.44 4.93 34.57
CA ASN A 26 -14.82 5.79 33.45
C ASN A 26 -13.91 5.59 32.19
N LEU A 27 -12.83 4.83 32.30
CA LEU A 27 -12.04 4.34 31.18
C LEU A 27 -12.74 3.15 30.50
N HIS A 28 -14.03 3.28 30.22
CA HIS A 28 -14.72 2.34 29.37
C HIS A 28 -14.13 2.52 27.97
N GLY A 29 -13.26 1.61 27.59
CA GLY A 29 -12.87 1.47 26.19
C GLY A 29 -14.14 1.38 25.34
N PRO A 30 -14.09 1.74 24.08
CA PRO A 30 -15.24 1.74 23.20
C PRO A 30 -15.91 0.37 23.24
N ASP A 31 -17.20 0.33 23.63
CA ASP A 31 -17.98 -0.92 23.70
C ASP A 31 -18.03 -1.57 22.31
N LEU A 32 -17.21 -2.59 22.10
CA LEU A 32 -17.10 -3.32 20.84
C LEU A 32 -18.42 -3.95 20.40
N ARG A 33 -19.33 -4.22 21.34
CA ARG A 33 -20.67 -4.76 21.02
C ARG A 33 -21.52 -3.77 20.23
N ARG A 34 -21.21 -2.47 20.32
CA ARG A 34 -21.90 -1.39 19.60
C ARG A 34 -21.15 -0.95 18.35
N ARG A 35 -20.12 -1.68 17.94
CA ARG A 35 -19.28 -1.36 16.81
C ARG A 35 -19.29 -2.45 15.75
N LEU A 36 -19.13 -2.05 14.51
CA LEU A 36 -18.95 -2.92 13.35
C LEU A 36 -17.47 -2.94 13.01
N LEU A 37 -16.82 -4.08 13.19
CA LEU A 37 -15.40 -4.23 12.91
C LEU A 37 -15.19 -4.20 11.39
N CYS A 38 -14.63 -3.11 10.89
CA CYS A 38 -14.40 -2.90 9.46
C CYS A 38 -13.01 -3.37 9.07
N HIS A 39 -12.90 -4.27 8.09
CA HIS A 39 -11.64 -4.81 7.57
C HIS A 39 -11.21 -4.15 6.28
N ALA A 40 -12.17 -3.80 5.41
CA ALA A 40 -11.90 -3.07 4.17
C ALA A 40 -12.93 -1.98 3.92
N VAL A 41 -12.48 -0.92 3.26
CA VAL A 41 -13.33 0.17 2.78
C VAL A 41 -13.08 0.34 1.28
N GLY A 42 -14.14 0.25 0.50
CA GLY A 42 -14.17 0.63 -0.91
C GLY A 42 -14.65 2.07 -1.05
N ILE A 43 -14.01 2.83 -1.90
CA ILE A 43 -14.38 4.21 -2.23
C ILE A 43 -14.59 4.29 -3.73
N ASP A 44 -15.81 4.52 -4.16
CA ASP A 44 -16.17 4.81 -5.53
C ASP A 44 -16.73 6.24 -5.64
N VAL A 45 -16.64 6.83 -6.80
CA VAL A 45 -17.23 8.14 -7.11
C VAL A 45 -18.16 7.99 -8.32
N GLU A 46 -19.46 8.21 -8.10
CA GLU A 46 -20.47 8.15 -9.14
C GLU A 46 -21.26 9.46 -9.17
N LYS A 47 -21.34 10.09 -10.34
CA LYS A 47 -22.12 11.34 -10.55
C LYS A 47 -21.83 12.46 -9.53
N GLY A 48 -20.59 12.50 -9.01
CA GLY A 48 -20.16 13.50 -8.02
C GLY A 48 -20.54 13.16 -6.57
N GLU A 49 -21.05 11.98 -6.30
CA GLU A 49 -21.27 11.45 -4.95
C GLU A 49 -20.30 10.33 -4.63
N PHE A 50 -19.92 10.23 -3.36
CA PHE A 50 -19.13 9.12 -2.84
C PHE A 50 -20.03 7.94 -2.53
N HIS A 51 -19.64 6.79 -3.02
CA HIS A 51 -20.21 5.51 -2.68
C HIS A 51 -19.18 4.73 -1.87
N ILE A 52 -19.51 4.45 -0.63
CA ILE A 52 -18.64 3.72 0.30
C ILE A 52 -19.17 2.30 0.46
N THR A 53 -18.29 1.34 0.27
CA THR A 53 -18.54 -0.08 0.53
C THR A 53 -17.68 -0.52 1.70
N ALA A 54 -18.29 -0.88 2.82
CA ALA A 54 -17.58 -1.33 4.02
C ALA A 54 -17.72 -2.84 4.18
N GLN A 55 -16.59 -3.55 4.19
CA GLN A 55 -16.56 -4.97 4.53
C GLN A 55 -16.34 -5.12 6.02
N ILE A 56 -17.34 -5.66 6.71
CA ILE A 56 -17.36 -5.81 8.15
C ILE A 56 -17.31 -7.28 8.57
N PHE A 57 -16.72 -7.53 9.74
CA PHE A 57 -16.72 -8.86 10.34
C PHE A 57 -18.11 -9.26 10.80
N LYS A 58 -18.55 -10.44 10.40
CA LYS A 58 -19.79 -11.07 10.81
C LYS A 58 -19.46 -12.28 11.69
N PRO A 59 -19.66 -12.20 13.01
CA PRO A 59 -19.42 -13.33 13.90
C PRO A 59 -20.41 -14.47 13.60
N SER A 60 -19.97 -15.70 13.83
CA SER A 60 -20.83 -16.89 13.73
C SER A 60 -22.08 -16.74 14.62
N GLN A 61 -23.13 -17.50 14.29
CA GLN A 61 -24.40 -17.45 15.02
C GLN A 61 -24.22 -17.88 16.49
N PRO A 62 -25.03 -17.33 17.42
CA PRO A 62 -25.05 -17.78 18.80
C PRO A 62 -25.35 -19.28 18.87
N GLY A 63 -24.51 -20.04 19.58
CA GLY A 63 -24.63 -21.51 19.69
C GLY A 63 -23.55 -22.29 18.96
N SER A 64 -22.71 -21.65 18.18
CA SER A 64 -21.47 -22.22 17.67
C SER A 64 -20.40 -22.20 18.77
N ASP A 65 -19.70 -23.32 18.97
CA ASP A 65 -18.60 -23.43 19.95
C ASP A 65 -17.41 -22.53 19.60
N THR A 66 -17.37 -22.01 18.35
CA THR A 66 -16.34 -21.11 17.88
C THR A 66 -16.97 -19.80 17.36
N PRO A 67 -16.37 -18.64 17.65
CA PRO A 67 -16.86 -17.34 17.17
C PRO A 67 -16.69 -17.15 15.65
N VAL A 68 -16.03 -18.09 14.97
CA VAL A 68 -15.72 -18.06 13.54
C VAL A 68 -16.13 -19.40 12.93
N ASP A 69 -16.95 -19.34 11.87
CA ASP A 69 -17.29 -20.51 11.07
C ASP A 69 -16.32 -20.63 9.91
N ILE A 70 -15.49 -21.66 9.93
CA ILE A 70 -14.49 -21.92 8.89
C ILE A 70 -15.07 -22.38 7.56
N THR A 71 -16.36 -22.70 7.53
CA THR A 71 -17.07 -23.17 6.31
C THR A 71 -17.76 -22.04 5.54
N GLN A 72 -17.79 -20.83 6.12
CA GLN A 72 -18.47 -19.69 5.52
C GLN A 72 -17.59 -18.43 5.56
N THR A 73 -17.87 -17.50 4.67
CA THR A 73 -17.26 -16.18 4.73
C THR A 73 -17.81 -15.41 5.94
N ASN A 74 -16.90 -15.04 6.86
CA ASN A 74 -17.25 -14.30 8.07
C ASN A 74 -17.25 -12.79 7.82
N VAL A 75 -17.77 -12.36 6.67
CA VAL A 75 -17.88 -10.96 6.30
C VAL A 75 -19.27 -10.61 5.80
N GLU A 76 -19.64 -9.38 6.04
CA GLU A 76 -20.82 -8.73 5.50
C GLU A 76 -20.41 -7.44 4.83
N VAL A 77 -21.07 -7.07 3.74
CA VAL A 77 -20.82 -5.84 2.98
C VAL A 77 -21.94 -4.84 3.24
N LEU A 78 -21.60 -3.62 3.59
CA LEU A 78 -22.51 -2.50 3.74
C LEU A 78 -22.17 -1.43 2.72
N ASP A 79 -23.19 -0.85 2.12
CA ASP A 79 -23.06 0.22 1.14
C ASP A 79 -23.68 1.51 1.66
N GLY A 80 -23.01 2.64 1.44
CA GLY A 80 -23.52 3.94 1.82
C GLY A 80 -23.16 5.01 0.80
N ARG A 81 -24.02 6.01 0.68
CA ARG A 81 -23.87 7.11 -0.28
C ARG A 81 -23.88 8.46 0.40
N GLY A 82 -23.14 9.40 -0.14
CA GLY A 82 -23.12 10.76 0.37
C GLY A 82 -22.27 11.72 -0.47
N LYS A 83 -22.51 13.00 -0.29
CA LYS A 83 -21.72 14.06 -0.96
C LYS A 83 -20.30 14.15 -0.42
N THR A 84 -20.07 13.57 0.75
CA THR A 84 -18.75 13.47 1.40
C THR A 84 -18.55 12.07 1.95
N ILE A 85 -17.29 11.63 2.10
CA ILE A 85 -16.97 10.32 2.67
C ILE A 85 -17.58 10.14 4.09
N PRO A 86 -17.49 11.10 5.02
CA PRO A 86 -18.15 10.97 6.31
C PRO A 86 -19.67 10.80 6.22
N GLN A 87 -20.35 11.43 5.27
CA GLN A 87 -21.79 11.25 5.06
C GLN A 87 -22.10 9.84 4.54
N ALA A 88 -21.31 9.32 3.61
CA ALA A 88 -21.47 7.97 3.09
C ALA A 88 -21.18 6.90 4.16
N ILE A 89 -20.16 7.09 5.01
CA ILE A 89 -19.90 6.24 6.18
C ILE A 89 -21.10 6.27 7.14
N ALA A 90 -21.61 7.45 7.46
CA ALA A 90 -22.79 7.58 8.33
C ALA A 90 -24.03 6.90 7.74
N ASP A 91 -24.13 6.80 6.41
CA ASP A 91 -25.19 6.05 5.72
C ASP A 91 -25.05 4.54 5.93
N CYS A 92 -23.84 3.99 5.80
CA CYS A 92 -23.56 2.60 6.18
C CYS A 92 -23.93 2.32 7.65
N GLU A 93 -23.55 3.20 8.56
CA GLU A 93 -23.82 3.06 10.00
C GLU A 93 -25.31 3.02 10.32
N ARG A 94 -26.12 3.84 9.64
CA ARG A 94 -27.59 3.89 9.82
C ARG A 94 -28.26 2.56 9.52
N GLN A 95 -27.76 1.79 8.58
CA GLN A 95 -28.33 0.49 8.20
C GLN A 95 -28.28 -0.53 9.35
N ARG A 96 -27.32 -0.40 10.27
CA ARG A 96 -27.13 -1.32 11.39
C ARG A 96 -27.31 -0.67 12.76
N GLY A 97 -27.49 0.66 12.82
CA GLY A 97 -27.58 1.40 14.06
C GLY A 97 -26.29 1.31 14.91
N LYS A 98 -25.16 1.03 14.32
CA LYS A 98 -23.86 0.86 14.98
C LYS A 98 -22.78 1.63 14.24
N LYS A 99 -21.76 2.07 14.99
CA LYS A 99 -20.60 2.78 14.42
C LYS A 99 -19.60 1.84 13.76
N LEU A 100 -19.06 2.23 12.62
CA LEU A 100 -17.90 1.55 12.02
C LEU A 100 -16.68 1.75 12.93
N PHE A 101 -15.96 0.67 13.19
CA PHE A 101 -14.71 0.67 13.91
C PHE A 101 -13.58 0.38 12.92
N LEU A 102 -12.78 1.42 12.64
CA LEU A 102 -11.72 1.39 11.64
C LEU A 102 -10.37 0.91 12.22
N GLY A 103 -10.30 0.56 13.50
CA GLY A 103 -9.08 0.05 14.12
C GLY A 103 -8.60 -1.31 13.58
N HIS A 104 -9.46 -2.01 12.82
CA HIS A 104 -9.12 -3.23 12.10
C HIS A 104 -9.07 -3.04 10.58
N LEU A 105 -9.10 -1.78 10.11
CA LEU A 105 -9.02 -1.48 8.70
C LEU A 105 -7.63 -1.88 8.16
N LYS A 106 -7.60 -2.79 7.22
CA LYS A 106 -6.38 -3.33 6.61
C LYS A 106 -6.24 -2.96 5.14
N LEU A 107 -7.35 -2.67 4.45
CA LEU A 107 -7.37 -2.40 3.03
C LEU A 107 -8.33 -1.26 2.68
N ILE A 108 -7.87 -0.34 1.85
CA ILE A 108 -8.70 0.67 1.19
C ILE A 108 -8.63 0.42 -0.32
N CYS A 109 -9.78 0.12 -0.91
CA CYS A 109 -9.94 -0.08 -2.33
C CYS A 109 -10.48 1.20 -2.97
N LEU A 110 -9.84 1.67 -4.02
CA LEU A 110 -10.21 2.87 -4.75
C LEU A 110 -10.77 2.49 -6.12
N GLY A 111 -11.97 2.90 -6.41
CA GLY A 111 -12.55 2.75 -7.74
C GLY A 111 -11.85 3.65 -8.76
N ARG A 112 -12.06 3.35 -10.04
CA ARG A 112 -11.37 3.98 -11.17
C ARG A 112 -11.46 5.51 -11.21
N ASN A 113 -12.57 6.08 -10.71
CA ASN A 113 -12.85 7.52 -10.81
C ASN A 113 -12.40 8.32 -9.58
N VAL A 114 -11.72 7.69 -8.63
CA VAL A 114 -11.26 8.37 -7.41
C VAL A 114 -10.04 9.23 -7.72
N ASP A 115 -10.13 10.50 -7.38
CA ASP A 115 -9.05 11.48 -7.54
C ASP A 115 -8.17 11.52 -6.28
N LEU A 116 -6.88 11.27 -6.46
CA LEU A 116 -5.86 11.33 -5.41
C LEU A 116 -5.09 12.66 -5.38
N SER A 117 -5.56 13.73 -6.04
CA SER A 117 -4.87 15.03 -6.03
C SER A 117 -4.74 15.64 -4.63
N LYS A 118 -5.70 15.31 -3.74
CA LYS A 118 -5.71 15.76 -2.34
C LYS A 118 -5.86 14.57 -1.38
N PRO A 119 -4.80 13.74 -1.23
CA PRO A 119 -4.92 12.52 -0.42
C PRO A 119 -5.32 12.80 1.03
N ARG A 120 -4.85 13.90 1.61
CA ARG A 120 -5.18 14.27 2.99
C ARG A 120 -6.67 14.59 3.18
N ASP A 121 -7.30 15.20 2.19
CA ASP A 121 -8.74 15.49 2.22
C ASP A 121 -9.54 14.21 2.01
N LEU A 122 -9.12 13.38 1.03
CA LEU A 122 -9.75 12.09 0.75
C LEU A 122 -9.71 11.15 1.96
N PHE A 123 -8.55 11.01 2.58
CA PHE A 123 -8.37 10.13 3.74
C PHE A 123 -8.56 10.83 5.09
N GLY A 124 -9.16 12.02 5.10
CA GLY A 124 -9.44 12.77 6.33
C GLY A 124 -10.24 11.98 7.37
N PHE A 125 -11.11 11.07 6.93
CA PHE A 125 -11.86 10.17 7.80
C PHE A 125 -10.95 9.19 8.56
N CYS A 126 -9.85 8.73 7.94
CA CYS A 126 -8.84 7.92 8.59
C CYS A 126 -8.00 8.73 9.57
N LEU A 127 -7.61 9.96 9.18
CA LEU A 127 -6.78 10.82 10.01
C LEU A 127 -7.52 11.32 11.26
N GLY A 128 -8.86 11.43 11.19
CA GLY A 128 -9.71 11.80 12.31
C GLY A 128 -9.92 10.67 13.33
N ASP A 129 -9.69 9.42 12.94
CA ASP A 129 -9.83 8.25 13.80
C ASP A 129 -8.46 7.76 14.28
N LYS A 130 -8.15 7.96 15.54
CA LYS A 130 -6.87 7.56 16.18
C LYS A 130 -6.62 6.05 16.16
N THR A 131 -7.61 5.24 15.83
CA THR A 131 -7.49 3.77 15.79
C THR A 131 -7.02 3.25 14.45
N VAL A 132 -7.08 4.04 13.38
CA VAL A 132 -6.65 3.64 12.04
C VAL A 132 -5.14 3.48 11.97
N CYS A 133 -4.70 2.35 11.45
CA CYS A 133 -3.29 2.09 11.18
C CYS A 133 -2.86 2.80 9.89
N LEU A 134 -1.82 3.62 9.94
CA LEU A 134 -1.27 4.27 8.75
C LEU A 134 -0.58 3.30 7.77
N GLU A 135 -0.33 2.07 8.18
CA GLU A 135 0.16 0.99 7.33
C GLU A 135 -0.95 0.23 6.59
N THR A 136 -2.21 0.69 6.68
CA THR A 136 -3.33 0.17 5.88
C THR A 136 -2.97 0.17 4.39
N ASP A 137 -3.11 -0.97 3.73
CA ASP A 137 -2.82 -1.10 2.30
C ASP A 137 -3.86 -0.37 1.45
N ILE A 138 -3.40 0.19 0.34
CA ILE A 138 -4.24 0.89 -0.63
C ILE A 138 -4.06 0.25 -2.01
N CYS A 139 -5.16 0.03 -2.72
CA CYS A 139 -5.15 -0.43 -4.10
C CYS A 139 -6.19 0.32 -4.95
N PHE A 140 -5.96 0.36 -6.24
CA PHE A 140 -7.02 0.64 -7.21
C PHE A 140 -7.75 -0.64 -7.60
N CYS A 141 -9.00 -0.50 -8.03
CA CYS A 141 -9.78 -1.54 -8.69
C CYS A 141 -9.95 -1.18 -10.17
N THR A 142 -9.96 -2.19 -11.04
CA THR A 142 -10.14 -1.97 -12.47
C THR A 142 -11.52 -1.36 -12.76
N ASP A 143 -12.54 -1.84 -12.07
CA ASP A 143 -13.93 -1.41 -12.25
C ASP A 143 -14.40 -0.62 -11.02
N SER A 144 -15.09 -1.24 -10.09
CA SER A 144 -15.53 -0.59 -8.86
C SER A 144 -14.96 -1.27 -7.61
N ALA A 145 -14.75 -0.49 -6.57
CA ALA A 145 -14.36 -1.02 -5.28
C ALA A 145 -15.47 -1.86 -4.65
N GLN A 146 -16.74 -1.51 -4.93
CA GLN A 146 -17.89 -2.28 -4.51
C GLN A 146 -17.84 -3.70 -5.09
N GLU A 147 -17.63 -3.84 -6.40
CA GLU A 147 -17.57 -5.14 -7.06
C GLU A 147 -16.44 -6.02 -6.50
N LEU A 148 -15.26 -5.45 -6.29
CA LEU A 148 -14.14 -6.17 -5.67
C LEU A 148 -14.50 -6.67 -4.28
N LEU A 149 -15.04 -5.81 -3.40
CA LEU A 149 -15.35 -6.18 -2.02
C LEU A 149 -16.56 -7.12 -1.89
N GLN A 150 -17.44 -7.17 -2.88
CA GLN A 150 -18.54 -8.14 -2.97
C GLN A 150 -18.07 -9.49 -3.53
N THR A 151 -16.86 -9.55 -4.13
CA THR A 151 -16.28 -10.79 -4.61
C THR A 151 -15.78 -11.61 -3.45
N HIS A 152 -16.41 -12.74 -3.15
CA HIS A 152 -16.05 -13.61 -2.05
C HIS A 152 -14.99 -14.62 -2.49
N MET A 153 -13.77 -14.46 -1.98
CA MET A 153 -12.72 -15.47 -2.09
C MET A 153 -12.79 -16.38 -0.86
N THR A 154 -12.77 -17.69 -1.07
CA THR A 154 -13.03 -18.70 -0.01
C THR A 154 -11.76 -19.26 0.64
N THR A 155 -10.58 -18.85 0.15
CA THR A 155 -9.31 -19.38 0.66
C THR A 155 -9.03 -18.95 2.12
N GLU A 156 -9.54 -17.80 2.52
CA GLU A 156 -9.40 -17.27 3.89
C GLU A 156 -10.77 -17.00 4.51
N MET A 157 -10.84 -17.05 5.84
CA MET A 157 -12.08 -16.79 6.58
C MET A 157 -12.62 -15.37 6.40
N ILE A 158 -11.74 -14.43 6.08
CA ILE A 158 -12.06 -13.02 5.83
C ILE A 158 -11.51 -12.68 4.44
N SER A 159 -12.40 -12.34 3.50
CA SER A 159 -12.01 -12.06 2.10
C SER A 159 -10.94 -10.97 1.96
N THR A 160 -10.91 -9.99 2.85
CA THR A 160 -9.87 -8.94 2.88
C THR A 160 -8.47 -9.52 3.04
N GLU A 161 -8.29 -10.58 3.85
CA GLU A 161 -6.97 -11.21 4.05
C GLU A 161 -6.44 -11.83 2.76
N ASN A 162 -7.32 -12.38 1.92
CA ASN A 162 -6.94 -12.89 0.60
C ASN A 162 -6.34 -11.78 -0.27
N TYR A 163 -6.96 -10.61 -0.30
CA TYR A 163 -6.46 -9.47 -1.09
C TYR A 163 -5.12 -8.97 -0.57
N ILE A 164 -4.96 -8.90 0.76
CA ILE A 164 -3.71 -8.47 1.39
C ILE A 164 -2.59 -9.47 1.10
N ASN A 165 -2.86 -10.77 1.25
CA ASN A 165 -1.88 -11.83 0.95
C ASN A 165 -1.48 -11.80 -0.53
N LEU A 166 -2.45 -11.57 -1.43
CA LEU A 166 -2.19 -11.42 -2.86
C LEU A 166 -1.31 -10.21 -3.16
N LEU A 167 -1.60 -9.05 -2.58
CA LEU A 167 -0.81 -7.83 -2.73
C LEU A 167 0.60 -8.02 -2.16
N ASP A 168 0.72 -8.59 -0.96
CA ASP A 168 2.01 -8.81 -0.30
C ASP A 168 2.90 -9.77 -1.09
N TYR A 169 2.33 -10.90 -1.55
CA TYR A 169 3.05 -11.87 -2.39
C TYR A 169 3.54 -11.24 -3.70
N ASN A 170 2.64 -10.56 -4.43
CA ASN A 170 3.00 -9.96 -5.71
C ASN A 170 3.98 -8.77 -5.54
N ALA A 171 3.87 -8.00 -4.46
CA ALA A 171 4.86 -6.97 -4.16
C ALA A 171 6.24 -7.56 -3.85
N LYS A 172 6.33 -8.65 -3.07
CA LYS A 172 7.57 -9.36 -2.76
C LYS A 172 8.21 -9.98 -4.00
N THR A 173 7.39 -10.45 -4.94
CA THR A 173 7.86 -11.03 -6.20
C THR A 173 8.03 -10.01 -7.32
N SER A 174 7.97 -8.70 -7.01
CA SER A 174 8.13 -7.57 -7.95
C SER A 174 7.13 -7.60 -9.12
N ARG A 175 5.95 -8.14 -8.91
CA ARG A 175 4.88 -8.16 -9.92
C ARG A 175 3.93 -6.98 -9.80
N CYS A 176 3.83 -6.38 -8.61
CA CYS A 176 3.14 -5.11 -8.40
C CYS A 176 3.85 -4.28 -7.33
N ALA A 177 3.49 -3.00 -7.21
CA ALA A 177 3.92 -2.17 -6.09
C ALA A 177 3.11 -2.53 -4.84
N ARG A 178 3.62 -2.11 -3.67
CA ARG A 178 2.82 -1.97 -2.47
C ARG A 178 2.62 -0.48 -2.19
N CYS A 179 1.42 -0.10 -1.83
CA CYS A 179 1.09 1.27 -1.44
C CYS A 179 0.31 1.23 -0.12
N ARG A 180 0.75 2.03 0.85
CA ARG A 180 0.10 2.16 2.15
C ARG A 180 -0.42 3.58 2.33
N LEU A 181 -1.35 3.74 3.23
CA LEU A 181 -1.94 5.03 3.55
C LEU A 181 -0.86 6.09 3.87
N ILE A 182 0.17 5.72 4.64
CA ILE A 182 1.29 6.60 5.00
C ILE A 182 2.08 7.07 3.77
N ASP A 183 2.20 6.21 2.74
CA ASP A 183 2.95 6.55 1.54
C ASP A 183 2.28 7.69 0.76
N LEU A 184 0.93 7.73 0.71
CA LEU A 184 0.18 8.81 0.09
C LEU A 184 0.07 10.06 0.97
N LEU A 185 -0.06 9.89 2.29
CA LEU A 185 -0.17 11.02 3.22
C LEU A 185 1.16 11.74 3.45
N GLY A 186 2.27 11.05 3.23
CA GLY A 186 3.63 11.60 3.37
C GLY A 186 3.98 12.62 2.27
N GLU A 187 3.31 12.55 1.14
CA GLU A 187 3.55 13.45 0.02
C GLU A 187 2.91 14.81 0.31
N LYS A 188 3.74 15.86 0.35
CA LYS A 188 3.30 17.22 0.65
C LYS A 188 3.09 18.07 -0.60
N ASP A 189 3.72 17.69 -1.70
CA ASP A 189 3.74 18.44 -2.93
C ASP A 189 2.60 18.00 -3.85
N GLU A 190 1.97 18.95 -4.54
CA GLU A 190 0.91 18.66 -5.52
C GLU A 190 1.43 17.82 -6.71
N ASN A 191 2.75 17.80 -6.92
CA ASN A 191 3.43 17.12 -8.03
C ASN A 191 4.10 15.81 -7.61
N TYR A 192 3.44 15.01 -6.79
CA TYR A 192 4.00 13.73 -6.38
C TYR A 192 3.72 12.60 -7.38
N THR A 193 4.61 11.61 -7.40
CA THR A 193 4.41 10.34 -8.12
C THR A 193 4.24 9.21 -7.11
N ALA A 194 3.11 8.49 -7.17
CA ALA A 194 2.88 7.30 -6.38
C ALA A 194 2.70 6.07 -7.26
N LEU A 195 3.09 4.91 -6.74
CA LEU A 195 2.82 3.61 -7.35
C LEU A 195 1.75 2.90 -6.52
N VAL A 196 0.58 2.72 -7.10
CA VAL A 196 -0.56 2.10 -6.44
C VAL A 196 -0.88 0.76 -7.13
N PRO A 197 -0.89 -0.38 -6.41
CA PRO A 197 -1.25 -1.66 -7.01
C PRO A 197 -2.70 -1.64 -7.51
N VAL A 198 -2.97 -2.44 -8.54
CA VAL A 198 -4.31 -2.59 -9.11
C VAL A 198 -4.79 -4.02 -8.88
N LEU A 199 -5.93 -4.18 -8.23
CA LEU A 199 -6.66 -5.44 -8.15
C LEU A 199 -7.66 -5.53 -9.29
N GLU A 200 -7.63 -6.64 -9.98
CA GLU A 200 -8.48 -6.92 -11.15
C GLU A 200 -9.28 -8.19 -10.90
N VAL A 201 -10.60 -8.11 -11.02
CA VAL A 201 -11.48 -9.28 -10.98
C VAL A 201 -11.51 -9.88 -12.38
N GLU A 202 -10.81 -10.99 -12.59
CA GLU A 202 -10.74 -11.67 -13.90
C GLU A 202 -11.98 -12.53 -14.16
N SER A 203 -12.47 -13.20 -13.12
CA SER A 203 -13.73 -13.95 -13.19
C SER A 203 -14.48 -13.86 -11.87
N LYS A 204 -15.81 -13.78 -11.96
CA LYS A 204 -16.71 -13.65 -10.79
C LYS A 204 -17.08 -14.98 -10.13
N GLY A 205 -16.51 -16.09 -10.61
CA GLY A 205 -16.83 -17.40 -10.05
C GLY A 205 -18.18 -17.95 -10.49
N GLU A 206 -18.43 -18.05 -11.80
CA GLU A 206 -19.64 -18.68 -12.33
C GLU A 206 -19.54 -20.21 -12.31
N ASN A 207 -20.68 -20.88 -12.18
CA ASN A 207 -20.81 -22.36 -12.23
C ASN A 207 -19.99 -23.12 -11.19
N GLY A 208 -19.86 -22.59 -9.94
CA GLY A 208 -19.16 -23.28 -8.86
C GLY A 208 -17.64 -23.18 -8.92
N LYS A 209 -17.09 -22.38 -9.83
CA LYS A 209 -15.69 -22.01 -9.83
C LYS A 209 -15.46 -20.83 -8.90
N GLU A 210 -14.33 -20.81 -8.20
CA GLU A 210 -13.95 -19.67 -7.39
C GLU A 210 -13.66 -18.43 -8.25
N PRO A 211 -13.94 -17.22 -7.73
CA PRO A 211 -13.56 -16.00 -8.41
C PRO A 211 -12.02 -15.87 -8.47
N VAL A 212 -11.53 -15.33 -9.56
CA VAL A 212 -10.09 -15.08 -9.75
C VAL A 212 -9.83 -13.59 -9.70
N VAL A 213 -8.99 -13.18 -8.74
CA VAL A 213 -8.50 -11.81 -8.60
C VAL A 213 -7.00 -11.79 -8.84
N ARG A 214 -6.52 -10.83 -9.61
CA ARG A 214 -5.09 -10.63 -9.92
C ARG A 214 -4.56 -9.32 -9.39
N ALA A 215 -3.28 -9.31 -9.04
CA ALA A 215 -2.53 -8.14 -8.59
C ALA A 215 -1.21 -8.01 -9.37
N GLU A 216 -1.30 -7.97 -10.69
CA GLU A 216 -0.14 -7.94 -11.60
C GLU A 216 0.06 -6.59 -12.28
N LYS A 217 -0.73 -5.59 -11.89
CA LYS A 217 -0.67 -4.24 -12.44
C LYS A 217 -0.38 -3.22 -11.35
N THR A 218 0.28 -2.14 -11.74
CA THR A 218 0.56 -1.00 -10.85
C THR A 218 0.24 0.29 -11.60
N ALA A 219 -0.63 1.09 -11.06
CA ALA A 219 -0.91 2.42 -11.57
C ALA A 219 0.19 3.39 -11.13
N VAL A 220 0.76 4.11 -12.08
CA VAL A 220 1.60 5.27 -11.83
C VAL A 220 0.66 6.46 -11.70
N VAL A 221 0.57 7.00 -10.51
CA VAL A 221 -0.25 8.17 -10.20
C VAL A 221 0.66 9.39 -10.21
N GLN A 222 0.30 10.39 -10.99
CA GLN A 222 0.97 11.69 -10.99
C GLN A 222 -0.08 12.78 -10.82
N ASN A 223 0.15 13.69 -9.88
CA ASN A 223 -0.80 14.76 -9.55
C ASN A 223 -2.21 14.23 -9.25
N GLY A 224 -2.26 13.09 -8.55
CA GLY A 224 -3.50 12.46 -8.12
C GLY A 224 -4.25 11.65 -9.18
N LYS A 225 -3.77 11.61 -10.43
CA LYS A 225 -4.42 10.88 -11.52
C LYS A 225 -3.55 9.74 -12.02
N PRO A 226 -4.11 8.59 -12.31
CA PRO A 226 -3.41 7.52 -13.00
C PRO A 226 -3.00 8.00 -14.41
N VAL A 227 -1.70 8.06 -14.67
CA VAL A 227 -1.14 8.49 -15.97
C VAL A 227 -0.66 7.31 -16.80
N ARG A 228 -0.34 6.19 -16.15
CA ARG A 228 0.20 4.99 -16.78
C ARG A 228 -0.05 3.78 -15.92
N THR A 229 -0.14 2.61 -16.55
CA THR A 229 -0.18 1.32 -15.86
C THR A 229 1.08 0.54 -16.22
N LEU A 230 1.79 0.08 -15.21
CA LEU A 230 2.86 -0.90 -15.33
C LEU A 230 2.24 -2.28 -15.22
N ASP A 231 2.60 -3.15 -16.15
CA ASP A 231 2.11 -4.53 -16.21
C ASP A 231 3.30 -5.48 -16.04
N ALA A 232 3.23 -6.42 -15.11
CA ALA A 232 4.29 -7.38 -14.83
C ALA A 232 4.70 -8.20 -16.07
N GLN A 233 3.75 -8.49 -16.97
CA GLN A 233 4.03 -9.21 -18.21
C GLN A 233 4.84 -8.38 -19.22
N ARG A 234 4.85 -7.04 -19.09
CA ARG A 234 5.50 -6.09 -19.99
C ARG A 234 6.79 -5.48 -19.45
N ASN A 235 7.54 -6.23 -18.65
CA ASN A 235 8.81 -5.78 -18.02
C ASN A 235 8.66 -4.74 -16.90
N SER A 236 7.47 -4.61 -16.32
CA SER A 236 7.28 -3.67 -15.19
C SER A 236 8.05 -4.08 -13.93
N GLU A 237 8.49 -5.36 -13.83
CA GLU A 237 9.34 -5.81 -12.72
C GLU A 237 10.61 -4.95 -12.57
N ALA A 238 11.19 -4.49 -13.68
CA ALA A 238 12.37 -3.64 -13.64
C ALA A 238 12.11 -2.32 -12.89
N PHE A 239 10.95 -1.70 -13.10
CA PHE A 239 10.55 -0.48 -12.37
C PHE A 239 10.37 -0.75 -10.88
N LEU A 240 9.69 -1.84 -10.55
CA LEU A 240 9.42 -2.20 -9.16
C LEU A 240 10.70 -2.59 -8.43
N LEU A 241 11.59 -3.33 -9.11
CA LEU A 241 12.87 -3.72 -8.56
C LEU A 241 13.75 -2.51 -8.26
N LEU A 242 13.75 -1.49 -9.12
CA LEU A 242 14.54 -0.29 -8.91
C LEU A 242 13.97 0.60 -7.80
N LYS A 243 12.66 0.64 -7.61
CA LYS A 243 12.01 1.36 -6.50
C LYS A 243 12.17 0.63 -5.18
N SER A 244 12.20 -0.68 -5.19
CA SER A 244 12.33 -1.51 -4.00
C SER A 244 13.68 -1.23 -3.33
N SER A 245 13.68 -0.41 -2.30
CA SER A 245 14.89 -0.02 -1.55
C SER A 245 15.33 -1.07 -0.53
N VAL A 246 14.83 -2.31 -0.57
CA VAL A 246 14.95 -3.20 0.57
C VAL A 246 15.50 -4.57 0.22
N SER A 247 16.39 -4.95 1.03
CA SER A 247 17.19 -6.13 1.26
C SER A 247 16.48 -7.50 1.33
N ALA A 248 15.21 -7.61 1.04
CA ALA A 248 14.50 -8.87 1.12
C ALA A 248 13.45 -8.99 0.02
N VAL A 249 13.91 -9.10 -1.20
CA VAL A 249 13.03 -9.56 -2.27
C VAL A 249 13.07 -11.09 -2.25
N GLY A 250 12.17 -11.69 -1.49
CA GLY A 250 11.99 -13.13 -1.59
C GLY A 250 11.40 -13.44 -2.95
N GLN A 251 12.16 -14.05 -3.85
CA GLN A 251 11.67 -14.66 -5.09
C GLN A 251 11.11 -13.71 -6.16
N ALA A 252 11.70 -12.52 -6.35
CA ALA A 252 11.34 -11.71 -7.51
C ALA A 252 11.70 -12.45 -8.82
N GLN A 253 10.74 -12.54 -9.73
CA GLN A 253 10.94 -13.15 -11.03
C GLN A 253 11.28 -12.06 -12.06
N VAL A 254 12.43 -12.15 -12.67
CA VAL A 254 12.82 -11.24 -13.76
C VAL A 254 13.09 -12.04 -15.02
N SER A 255 12.40 -11.70 -16.10
CA SER A 255 12.70 -12.28 -17.41
C SER A 255 14.05 -11.83 -17.90
N ALA A 256 15.01 -12.72 -18.04
CA ALA A 256 16.33 -12.45 -18.59
C ALA A 256 16.47 -13.12 -19.95
N GLY A 257 15.78 -12.60 -20.98
CA GLY A 257 15.68 -13.24 -22.30
C GLY A 257 14.72 -14.43 -22.30
N PRO A 258 15.11 -15.61 -22.80
CA PRO A 258 14.24 -16.79 -22.78
C PRO A 258 14.12 -17.43 -21.38
N GLU A 259 14.95 -17.02 -20.43
CA GLU A 259 14.99 -17.59 -19.08
C GLU A 259 14.32 -16.63 -18.09
N THR A 260 13.64 -17.22 -17.12
CA THR A 260 13.14 -16.50 -15.95
C THR A 260 14.10 -16.74 -14.80
N VAL A 261 14.61 -15.69 -14.22
CA VAL A 261 15.56 -15.74 -13.11
C VAL A 261 14.83 -15.38 -11.82
N MET A 262 15.00 -16.20 -10.80
CA MET A 262 14.48 -15.90 -9.46
C MET A 262 15.54 -15.13 -8.67
N ILE A 263 15.18 -13.94 -8.23
CA ILE A 263 16.03 -13.09 -7.39
C ILE A 263 15.68 -13.37 -5.93
N GLU A 264 16.60 -14.00 -5.21
CA GLU A 264 16.43 -14.29 -3.78
C GLU A 264 16.74 -13.09 -2.88
N LYS A 265 17.76 -12.32 -3.25
CA LYS A 265 18.19 -11.14 -2.49
C LYS A 265 18.57 -10.03 -3.45
N CYS A 266 18.20 -8.82 -3.08
CA CYS A 266 18.55 -7.62 -3.81
C CYS A 266 19.04 -6.56 -2.82
N GLY A 267 20.23 -6.03 -3.08
CA GLY A 267 20.78 -4.86 -2.37
C GLY A 267 20.88 -3.70 -3.34
N LEU A 268 20.28 -2.57 -3.00
CA LEU A 268 20.23 -1.40 -3.85
C LEU A 268 20.94 -0.22 -3.18
N GLU A 269 22.01 0.26 -3.80
CA GLU A 269 22.71 1.49 -3.42
C GLU A 269 22.36 2.58 -4.44
N LYS A 270 21.83 3.71 -3.97
CA LYS A 270 21.44 4.86 -4.79
C LYS A 270 22.21 6.11 -4.37
N SER A 271 22.60 6.92 -5.33
CA SER A 271 23.15 8.26 -5.06
C SER A 271 22.91 9.20 -6.25
N MET A 272 22.84 10.50 -5.97
CA MET A 272 22.75 11.55 -6.97
C MET A 272 24.02 12.35 -7.00
N THR A 273 24.55 12.61 -8.18
CA THR A 273 25.73 13.45 -8.41
C THR A 273 25.50 14.39 -9.59
N ILE A 274 26.34 15.39 -9.72
CA ILE A 274 26.38 16.24 -10.92
C ILE A 274 27.62 15.83 -11.72
N LYS A 275 27.43 15.46 -12.99
CA LYS A 275 28.50 15.17 -13.93
C LYS A 275 28.28 15.98 -15.20
N ASP A 276 29.27 16.77 -15.60
CA ASP A 276 29.20 17.65 -16.77
C ASP A 276 27.96 18.59 -16.75
N GLY A 277 27.63 19.14 -15.57
CA GLY A 277 26.49 20.03 -15.38
C GLY A 277 25.11 19.36 -15.46
N LYS A 278 25.04 18.02 -15.55
CA LYS A 278 23.80 17.25 -15.58
C LYS A 278 23.67 16.39 -14.34
N LEU A 279 22.45 16.18 -13.90
CA LEU A 279 22.14 15.19 -12.86
C LEU A 279 22.51 13.80 -13.36
N CYS A 280 23.23 13.07 -12.52
CA CYS A 280 23.58 11.68 -12.74
C CYS A 280 23.08 10.84 -11.57
N PHE A 281 22.12 9.99 -11.83
CA PHE A 281 21.64 8.99 -10.88
C PHE A 281 22.52 7.75 -10.98
N LYS A 282 23.24 7.47 -9.90
CA LYS A 282 24.04 6.26 -9.76
C LYS A 282 23.26 5.22 -9.00
N CYS A 283 23.18 4.03 -9.57
CA CYS A 283 22.50 2.90 -8.98
C CYS A 283 23.39 1.67 -9.08
N ARG A 284 23.73 1.06 -7.94
CA ARG A 284 24.39 -0.24 -7.91
C ARG A 284 23.45 -1.26 -7.31
N LEU A 285 23.08 -2.25 -8.11
CA LEU A 285 22.21 -3.33 -7.75
C LEU A 285 23.01 -4.62 -7.57
N LYS A 286 23.01 -5.18 -6.36
CA LYS A 286 23.58 -6.49 -6.06
C LYS A 286 22.46 -7.51 -6.00
N VAL A 287 22.51 -8.50 -6.88
CA VAL A 287 21.47 -9.52 -7.05
C VAL A 287 22.05 -10.89 -6.76
N ALA A 288 21.43 -11.64 -5.85
CA ALA A 288 21.65 -13.06 -5.73
C ALA A 288 20.49 -13.78 -6.44
N ALA A 289 20.82 -14.52 -7.48
CA ALA A 289 19.85 -15.18 -8.33
C ALA A 289 20.01 -16.68 -8.29
N ASP A 290 18.89 -17.41 -8.34
CA ASP A 290 18.86 -18.83 -8.60
C ASP A 290 18.50 -19.06 -10.07
N SER A 291 19.36 -19.76 -10.81
CA SER A 291 19.07 -20.08 -12.21
C SER A 291 18.34 -21.43 -12.26
N LEU A 292 17.16 -21.43 -12.82
CA LEU A 292 16.39 -22.64 -13.10
C LEU A 292 17.00 -23.52 -14.22
N GLY A 293 18.30 -23.36 -14.51
CA GLY A 293 19.00 -24.08 -15.60
C GLY A 293 20.46 -24.43 -15.28
N GLU A 294 20.98 -25.44 -15.97
CA GLU A 294 22.20 -26.21 -15.67
C GLU A 294 23.57 -25.52 -15.90
N SER A 295 23.75 -24.23 -15.97
CA SER A 295 25.08 -23.69 -16.30
C SER A 295 25.51 -22.47 -15.47
N GLY A 296 26.71 -22.63 -14.86
CA GLY A 296 27.34 -21.72 -13.90
C GLY A 296 27.87 -20.38 -14.42
N GLY A 297 28.80 -19.82 -13.73
CA GLY A 297 29.55 -18.54 -13.77
C GLY A 297 29.43 -17.56 -14.96
N GLU A 298 29.52 -18.05 -16.20
CA GLU A 298 29.39 -17.22 -17.42
C GLU A 298 27.98 -16.63 -17.58
N LYS A 299 26.97 -17.33 -17.07
CA LYS A 299 25.58 -16.86 -17.06
C LYS A 299 25.32 -15.71 -16.08
N ALA A 300 26.02 -15.62 -14.97
CA ALA A 300 25.80 -14.57 -13.98
C ALA A 300 26.05 -13.17 -14.59
N GLU A 301 27.13 -13.01 -15.33
CA GLU A 301 27.45 -11.74 -16.00
C GLU A 301 26.42 -11.41 -17.09
N GLN A 302 25.99 -12.39 -17.87
CA GLN A 302 24.97 -12.20 -18.91
C GLN A 302 23.61 -11.82 -18.31
N ILE A 303 23.21 -12.50 -17.23
CA ILE A 303 21.98 -12.16 -16.47
C ILE A 303 22.08 -10.75 -15.91
N GLY A 304 23.21 -10.39 -15.29
CA GLY A 304 23.45 -9.06 -14.78
C GLY A 304 23.31 -7.98 -15.86
N LYS A 305 23.93 -8.16 -17.03
CA LYS A 305 23.82 -7.25 -18.16
C LYS A 305 22.38 -7.10 -18.68
N ARG A 306 21.64 -8.19 -18.76
CA ARG A 306 20.22 -8.13 -19.21
C ARG A 306 19.34 -7.39 -18.22
N ILE A 307 19.54 -7.58 -16.92
CA ILE A 307 18.84 -6.82 -15.87
C ILE A 307 19.22 -5.34 -15.99
N GLU A 308 20.51 -5.02 -16.17
CA GLU A 308 21.00 -3.67 -16.35
C GLU A 308 20.36 -2.97 -17.56
N GLU A 309 20.30 -3.63 -18.71
CA GLU A 309 19.65 -3.11 -19.92
C GLU A 309 18.18 -2.80 -19.70
N LYS A 310 17.44 -3.67 -18.99
CA LYS A 310 16.04 -3.46 -18.63
C LYS A 310 15.87 -2.26 -17.68
N LEU A 311 16.71 -2.16 -16.68
CA LEU A 311 16.68 -1.03 -15.74
C LEU A 311 17.03 0.29 -16.44
N GLN A 312 18.00 0.28 -17.34
CA GLN A 312 18.34 1.43 -18.18
C GLN A 312 17.19 1.84 -19.11
N ALA A 313 16.50 0.86 -19.71
CA ALA A 313 15.33 1.12 -20.54
C ALA A 313 14.18 1.71 -19.71
N ALA A 314 13.90 1.11 -18.56
CA ALA A 314 12.88 1.57 -17.63
C ALA A 314 13.16 3.01 -17.14
N PHE A 315 14.42 3.30 -16.82
CA PHE A 315 14.82 4.65 -16.44
C PHE A 315 14.56 5.65 -17.57
N ARG A 316 15.06 5.36 -18.77
CA ARG A 316 14.86 6.23 -19.93
C ARG A 316 13.38 6.49 -20.20
N GLU A 317 12.56 5.45 -20.18
CA GLU A 317 11.12 5.56 -20.41
C GLU A 317 10.42 6.47 -19.38
N SER A 318 10.89 6.46 -18.14
CA SER A 318 10.29 7.26 -17.05
C SER A 318 10.74 8.71 -17.05
N TYR A 319 11.95 8.99 -17.56
CA TYR A 319 12.53 10.33 -17.51
C TYR A 319 12.77 10.96 -18.92
N SER A 320 12.32 10.32 -20.01
CA SER A 320 12.47 10.82 -21.39
C SER A 320 11.25 11.58 -21.89
N GLY A 321 10.74 12.53 -21.16
CA GLY A 321 9.59 13.33 -21.57
C GLY A 321 9.72 14.77 -21.11
N ASP A 322 8.71 15.59 -21.40
CA ASP A 322 8.65 16.95 -20.90
C ASP A 322 8.50 16.99 -19.38
N LEU A 323 7.84 15.98 -18.82
CA LEU A 323 7.65 15.80 -17.39
C LEU A 323 8.09 14.39 -16.97
N ALA A 324 9.05 14.31 -16.05
CA ALA A 324 9.51 13.07 -15.50
C ALA A 324 8.42 12.41 -14.65
N GLN A 325 8.21 11.10 -14.86
CA GLN A 325 7.44 10.27 -13.92
C GLN A 325 8.41 9.73 -12.88
N ASP A 326 8.51 10.38 -11.72
CA ASP A 326 9.51 10.06 -10.70
C ASP A 326 9.22 8.76 -9.94
N ILE A 327 9.11 7.65 -10.70
CA ILE A 327 8.83 6.32 -10.12
C ILE A 327 10.00 5.77 -9.29
N PHE A 328 11.21 6.29 -9.49
CA PHE A 328 12.40 5.83 -8.75
C PHE A 328 12.71 6.68 -7.53
N GLY A 329 11.95 7.75 -7.30
CA GLY A 329 12.12 8.66 -6.16
C GLY A 329 13.40 9.49 -6.25
N LEU A 330 13.78 9.94 -7.45
CA LEU A 330 14.96 10.77 -7.66
C LEU A 330 14.84 12.13 -6.99
N GLU A 331 13.66 12.70 -6.89
CA GLU A 331 13.44 13.95 -6.19
C GLU A 331 13.82 13.81 -4.71
N LYS A 332 13.35 12.74 -4.06
CA LYS A 332 13.70 12.44 -2.68
C LYS A 332 15.20 12.21 -2.51
N GLN A 333 15.82 11.49 -3.45
CA GLN A 333 17.25 11.24 -3.45
C GLN A 333 18.04 12.54 -3.66
N LEU A 334 17.61 13.40 -4.58
CA LEU A 334 18.22 14.71 -4.84
C LEU A 334 18.15 15.62 -3.60
N ARG A 335 17.01 15.65 -2.93
CA ARG A 335 16.82 16.42 -1.70
C ARG A 335 17.78 15.97 -0.60
N PHE A 336 18.04 14.67 -0.53
CA PHE A 336 18.95 14.10 0.45
C PHE A 336 20.43 14.33 0.10
N ASP A 337 20.85 14.01 -1.12
CA ASP A 337 22.25 14.03 -1.53
C ASP A 337 22.73 15.46 -1.88
N LEU A 338 21.89 16.25 -2.52
CA LEU A 338 22.22 17.57 -3.07
C LEU A 338 21.17 18.63 -2.70
N PRO A 339 20.97 18.94 -1.40
CA PRO A 339 19.88 19.80 -0.95
C PRO A 339 19.91 21.22 -1.54
N ARG A 340 21.11 21.77 -1.77
CA ARG A 340 21.25 23.09 -2.39
C ARG A 340 20.79 23.11 -3.85
N VAL A 341 21.06 22.04 -4.59
CA VAL A 341 20.60 21.89 -5.97
C VAL A 341 19.09 21.73 -6.01
N TYR A 342 18.53 20.90 -5.13
CA TYR A 342 17.10 20.75 -4.99
C TYR A 342 16.39 22.11 -4.77
N LEU A 343 16.87 22.91 -3.84
CA LEU A 343 16.29 24.23 -3.54
C LEU A 343 16.27 25.17 -4.75
N ASN A 344 17.26 25.08 -5.63
CA ASN A 344 17.34 25.92 -6.83
C ASN A 344 16.33 25.48 -7.91
N TYR A 345 15.91 24.23 -7.91
CA TYR A 345 15.08 23.65 -8.99
C TYR A 345 13.73 23.11 -8.51
N LYS A 346 13.40 23.25 -7.23
CA LYS A 346 12.17 22.69 -6.63
C LYS A 346 10.89 23.05 -7.39
N ASP A 347 10.79 24.26 -7.90
CA ASP A 347 9.58 24.76 -8.59
C ASP A 347 9.43 24.17 -10.02
N ASN A 348 10.54 23.63 -10.60
CA ASN A 348 10.57 22.99 -11.91
C ASN A 348 11.23 21.61 -11.87
N ILE A 349 11.10 20.91 -10.76
CA ILE A 349 11.86 19.69 -10.47
C ILE A 349 11.62 18.58 -11.53
N GLN A 350 10.40 18.40 -11.99
CA GLN A 350 10.04 17.40 -13.00
C GLN A 350 10.79 17.62 -14.31
N GLN A 351 10.86 18.88 -14.77
CA GLN A 351 11.61 19.24 -15.98
C GLN A 351 13.12 19.08 -15.79
N TYR A 352 13.62 19.30 -14.56
CA TYR A 352 15.03 19.11 -14.25
C TYR A 352 15.40 17.62 -14.22
N LEU A 353 14.55 16.79 -13.60
CA LEU A 353 14.72 15.34 -13.54
C LEU A 353 14.59 14.68 -14.90
N SER A 354 13.80 15.23 -15.83
CA SER A 354 13.67 14.67 -17.19
C SER A 354 14.99 14.67 -17.98
N LYS A 355 15.96 15.50 -17.57
CA LYS A 355 17.29 15.58 -18.16
C LYS A 355 18.36 14.74 -17.45
N ALA A 356 17.95 14.03 -16.39
CA ALA A 356 18.87 13.21 -15.60
C ALA A 356 19.40 12.02 -16.42
N LYS A 357 20.64 11.67 -16.20
CA LYS A 357 21.25 10.45 -16.74
C LYS A 357 21.30 9.38 -15.64
N ALA A 358 21.22 8.12 -16.03
CA ALA A 358 21.45 7.01 -15.14
C ALA A 358 22.79 6.32 -15.45
N ASP A 359 23.49 5.98 -14.39
CA ASP A 359 24.66 5.10 -14.36
C ASP A 359 24.28 3.91 -13.47
N ILE A 360 23.79 2.84 -14.11
CA ILE A 360 23.25 1.65 -13.44
C ILE A 360 24.26 0.52 -13.62
N GLU A 361 24.68 -0.06 -12.51
CA GLU A 361 25.57 -1.22 -12.46
C GLU A 361 24.83 -2.38 -11.76
N VAL A 362 24.83 -3.54 -12.38
CA VAL A 362 24.24 -4.75 -11.81
C VAL A 362 25.30 -5.80 -11.56
N VAL A 363 25.49 -6.15 -10.30
CA VAL A 363 26.38 -7.24 -9.88
C VAL A 363 25.51 -8.45 -9.55
N CYS A 364 25.53 -9.44 -10.42
CA CYS A 364 24.77 -10.68 -10.26
C CYS A 364 25.66 -11.78 -9.72
N MET A 365 25.21 -12.47 -8.69
CA MET A 365 25.78 -13.73 -8.18
C MET A 365 24.74 -14.82 -8.41
N VAL A 366 25.13 -15.87 -9.11
CA VAL A 366 24.28 -17.06 -9.33
C VAL A 366 24.75 -18.16 -8.39
N LYS A 367 23.81 -18.80 -7.70
CA LYS A 367 24.07 -19.98 -6.87
C LYS A 367 24.00 -21.24 -7.71
#